data_a6d9c630f8cddcb1c494341725a61586
#
_entry.id   a6d9c630f8cddcb1c494341725a61586
#
_cell.length_a   1.000
_cell.length_b   1.000
_cell.length_c   1.000
_cell.angle_alpha   90.00
_cell.angle_beta   90.00
_cell.angle_gamma   90.00
#
_symmetry.space_group_name_H-M   'P 1'
#
loop_
_entity.id
_entity.type
_entity.pdbx_description
1 polymer ?
#
loop_
_entity_poly.entity_id
_entity_poly.type
_entity_poly.pdbx_seq_one_letter_code
_entity_poly.pdbx_strand_id
1 'polypeptide(L)'
;MARGEETAQIHGVATRAVGSYHDDRGGALRGRNNVRIFRIDALKVVHMGDQGCMPDETVMQAILDADVMMIPVGGFYTIDAKGAKAIIEQARPKCVIPMHYKTAHCTYPITGVEPFLGAMGAENVKPVRELEVRPGNVPEGVVVMEALEEWA
;
A
#
# COMPACT_ATOMS: atom_id res chain seq x y z
N MET A 1 -16.71 -17.26 -7.82
CA MET A 1 -15.66 -17.32 -8.86
C MET A 1 -14.32 -17.25 -8.15
N ALA A 2 -13.43 -18.19 -8.41
CA ALA A 2 -12.10 -18.21 -7.82
C ALA A 2 -11.37 -16.91 -8.16
N ARG A 3 -10.81 -16.26 -7.14
CA ARG A 3 -9.91 -15.12 -7.31
C ARG A 3 -8.64 -15.66 -7.94
N GLY A 4 -8.30 -15.21 -9.17
CA GLY A 4 -7.10 -15.65 -9.85
C GLY A 4 -5.85 -15.14 -9.13
N GLU A 5 -4.98 -16.04 -8.74
CA GLU A 5 -3.60 -15.71 -8.45
C GLU A 5 -2.82 -15.75 -9.76
N GLU A 6 -2.12 -14.68 -10.08
CA GLU A 6 -1.20 -14.62 -11.21
C GLU A 6 0.22 -14.52 -10.70
N THR A 7 1.08 -15.37 -11.18
CA THR A 7 2.53 -15.31 -10.93
C THR A 7 3.25 -15.00 -12.22
N ALA A 8 4.26 -14.14 -12.16
CA ALA A 8 5.08 -13.78 -13.30
C ALA A 8 6.52 -13.49 -12.84
N GLN A 9 7.45 -13.52 -13.80
CA GLN A 9 8.77 -12.93 -13.63
C GLN A 9 8.90 -11.76 -14.61
N ILE A 10 9.24 -10.58 -14.07
CA ILE A 10 9.43 -9.37 -14.86
C ILE A 10 10.84 -8.88 -14.58
N HIS A 11 11.68 -8.88 -15.61
CA HIS A 11 13.10 -8.52 -15.49
C HIS A 11 13.84 -9.22 -14.33
N GLY A 12 13.54 -10.50 -14.12
CA GLY A 12 14.15 -11.30 -13.06
C GLY A 12 13.51 -11.15 -11.67
N VAL A 13 12.54 -10.27 -11.52
CA VAL A 13 11.79 -10.08 -10.27
C VAL A 13 10.57 -11.00 -10.26
N ALA A 14 10.49 -11.87 -9.26
CA ALA A 14 9.31 -12.70 -9.05
C ALA A 14 8.15 -11.86 -8.53
N THR A 15 7.01 -11.90 -9.21
CA THR A 15 5.80 -11.17 -8.86
C THR A 15 4.62 -12.10 -8.67
N ARG A 16 3.75 -11.78 -7.73
CA ARG A 16 2.48 -12.45 -7.49
C ARG A 16 1.37 -11.40 -7.35
N ALA A 17 0.28 -11.56 -8.07
CA ALA A 17 -0.92 -10.76 -7.90
C ALA A 17 -2.00 -11.56 -7.18
N VAL A 18 -2.59 -10.97 -6.17
CA VAL A 18 -3.72 -11.55 -5.41
C VAL A 18 -4.92 -10.64 -5.58
N GLY A 19 -6.02 -11.20 -6.08
CA GLY A 19 -7.24 -10.45 -6.37
C GLY A 19 -7.91 -9.90 -5.10
N SER A 20 -8.32 -8.65 -5.15
CA SER A 20 -9.07 -7.94 -4.13
C SER A 20 -10.10 -7.02 -4.79
N TYR A 21 -10.61 -6.02 -4.07
CA TYR A 21 -11.62 -5.10 -4.60
C TYR A 21 -11.27 -3.65 -4.31
N HIS A 22 -11.68 -2.78 -5.26
CA HIS A 22 -11.54 -1.33 -5.19
C HIS A 22 -12.70 -0.65 -4.43
N ASP A 23 -13.56 -1.44 -3.81
CA ASP A 23 -14.69 -0.97 -2.98
C ASP A 23 -15.07 -2.04 -1.93
N ASP A 24 -15.94 -1.65 -1.01
CA ASP A 24 -16.48 -2.51 0.06
C ASP A 24 -17.71 -3.32 -0.37
N ARG A 25 -18.07 -3.31 -1.66
CA ARG A 25 -19.22 -4.00 -2.24
C ARG A 25 -18.83 -5.10 -3.22
N GLY A 26 -17.67 -5.72 -3.00
CA GLY A 26 -17.18 -6.79 -3.85
C GLY A 26 -16.89 -6.39 -5.30
N GLY A 27 -16.51 -5.15 -5.52
CA GLY A 27 -16.18 -4.59 -6.83
C GLY A 27 -17.39 -4.05 -7.62
N ALA A 28 -18.57 -3.96 -6.97
CA ALA A 28 -19.78 -3.49 -7.66
C ALA A 28 -19.74 -2.01 -8.04
N LEU A 29 -18.96 -1.20 -7.33
CA LEU A 29 -18.85 0.24 -7.58
C LEU A 29 -17.63 0.60 -8.44
N ARG A 30 -16.46 0.06 -8.12
CA ARG A 30 -15.16 0.46 -8.69
C ARG A 30 -14.36 -0.70 -9.28
N GLY A 31 -14.95 -1.90 -9.25
CA GLY A 31 -14.33 -3.08 -9.86
C GLY A 31 -13.32 -3.78 -8.96
N ARG A 32 -12.45 -4.53 -9.62
CA ARG A 32 -11.42 -5.35 -8.96
C ARG A 32 -10.17 -4.54 -8.69
N ASN A 33 -9.44 -4.97 -7.67
CA ASN A 33 -8.09 -4.55 -7.36
C ASN A 33 -7.16 -5.77 -7.36
N ASN A 34 -5.90 -5.54 -7.65
CA ASN A 34 -4.85 -6.55 -7.49
C ASN A 34 -3.81 -6.06 -6.49
N VAL A 35 -3.66 -6.79 -5.40
CA VAL A 35 -2.53 -6.62 -4.50
C VAL A 35 -1.33 -7.33 -5.11
N ARG A 36 -0.22 -6.63 -5.29
CA ARG A 36 1.00 -7.16 -5.91
C ARG A 36 2.08 -7.37 -4.86
N ILE A 37 2.66 -8.57 -4.89
CA ILE A 37 3.76 -8.96 -4.03
C ILE A 37 4.99 -9.20 -4.91
N PHE A 38 6.07 -8.50 -4.61
CA PHE A 38 7.35 -8.64 -5.28
C PHE A 38 8.35 -9.30 -4.35
N ARG A 39 9.17 -10.18 -4.89
CA ARG A 39 10.35 -10.74 -4.23
C ARG A 39 11.60 -10.18 -4.90
N ILE A 40 12.29 -9.29 -4.19
CA ILE A 40 13.46 -8.56 -4.67
C ILE A 40 14.59 -8.78 -3.66
N ASP A 41 15.65 -9.45 -4.04
CA ASP A 41 16.80 -9.71 -3.17
C ASP A 41 16.43 -10.24 -1.77
N ALA A 42 15.55 -11.23 -1.72
CA ALA A 42 14.97 -11.79 -0.49
C ALA A 42 14.03 -10.85 0.28
N LEU A 43 13.80 -9.62 -0.17
CA LEU A 43 12.79 -8.70 0.39
C LEU A 43 11.40 -9.06 -0.13
N LYS A 44 10.41 -8.94 0.75
CA LYS A 44 8.99 -8.99 0.41
C LYS A 44 8.44 -7.57 0.33
N VAL A 45 8.13 -7.12 -0.88
CA VAL A 45 7.55 -5.80 -1.14
C VAL A 45 6.10 -5.96 -1.57
N VAL A 46 5.19 -5.28 -0.90
CA VAL A 46 3.75 -5.33 -1.16
C VAL A 46 3.28 -3.98 -1.67
N HIS A 47 2.58 -3.99 -2.80
CA HIS A 47 1.84 -2.84 -3.32
C HIS A 47 0.35 -3.15 -3.26
N MET A 48 -0.38 -2.44 -2.40
CA MET A 48 -1.80 -2.70 -2.13
C MET A 48 -2.72 -2.28 -3.28
N GLY A 49 -2.19 -1.57 -4.29
CA GLY A 49 -3.00 -1.01 -5.38
C GLY A 49 -4.04 -0.03 -4.85
N ASP A 50 -5.22 -0.03 -5.46
CA ASP A 50 -6.37 0.79 -5.04
C ASP A 50 -7.28 0.00 -4.08
N GLN A 51 -6.69 -0.54 -3.01
CA GLN A 51 -7.43 -1.32 -2.02
C GLN A 51 -8.61 -0.50 -1.46
N GLY A 52 -9.82 -1.01 -1.62
CA GLY A 52 -11.04 -0.30 -1.25
C GLY A 52 -11.80 -0.90 -0.08
N CYS A 53 -11.33 -2.01 0.48
CA CYS A 53 -11.97 -2.72 1.60
C CYS A 53 -10.93 -3.40 2.50
N MET A 54 -11.36 -3.91 3.65
CA MET A 54 -10.51 -4.82 4.44
C MET A 54 -10.19 -6.06 3.61
N PRO A 55 -8.91 -6.49 3.56
CA PRO A 55 -8.51 -7.72 2.89
C PRO A 55 -9.22 -8.94 3.49
N ASP A 56 -9.59 -9.88 2.66
CA ASP A 56 -9.99 -11.18 3.14
C ASP A 56 -8.78 -12.00 3.63
N GLU A 57 -9.05 -13.19 4.16
CA GLU A 57 -8.02 -14.06 4.70
C GLU A 57 -6.92 -14.40 3.69
N THR A 58 -7.28 -14.65 2.43
CA THR A 58 -6.31 -14.98 1.36
C THR A 58 -5.35 -13.84 1.10
N VAL A 59 -5.89 -12.62 0.93
CA VAL A 59 -5.06 -11.42 0.74
C VAL A 59 -4.25 -11.12 1.99
N MET A 60 -4.87 -11.21 3.18
CA MET A 60 -4.18 -10.94 4.45
C MET A 60 -2.98 -11.88 4.63
N GLN A 61 -3.14 -13.18 4.41
CA GLN A 61 -2.05 -14.15 4.47
C GLN A 61 -0.92 -13.83 3.47
N ALA A 62 -1.29 -13.38 2.27
CA ALA A 62 -0.31 -13.01 1.25
C ALA A 62 0.54 -11.79 1.64
N ILE A 63 -0.01 -10.83 2.37
CA ILE A 63 0.67 -9.58 2.73
C ILE A 63 1.35 -9.58 4.10
N LEU A 64 1.14 -10.64 4.92
CA LEU A 64 1.73 -10.74 6.25
C LEU A 64 3.24 -10.54 6.24
N ASP A 65 3.73 -9.83 7.25
CA ASP A 65 5.16 -9.64 7.56
C ASP A 65 5.96 -9.14 6.33
N ALA A 66 5.38 -8.24 5.53
CA ALA A 66 6.08 -7.60 4.43
C ALA A 66 7.26 -6.77 4.94
N ASP A 67 8.36 -6.75 4.21
CA ASP A 67 9.47 -5.85 4.50
C ASP A 67 9.09 -4.40 4.17
N VAL A 68 8.41 -4.20 3.04
CA VAL A 68 7.87 -2.89 2.63
C VAL A 68 6.42 -3.05 2.18
N MET A 69 5.55 -2.20 2.64
CA MET A 69 4.15 -2.13 2.20
C MET A 69 3.81 -0.72 1.72
N MET A 70 3.39 -0.61 0.47
CA MET A 70 2.79 0.61 -0.08
C MET A 70 1.26 0.48 0.00
N ILE A 71 0.61 1.42 0.71
CA ILE A 71 -0.81 1.33 1.06
C ILE A 71 -1.54 2.66 0.83
N PRO A 72 -2.74 2.64 0.18
CA PRO A 72 -3.53 3.85 0.02
C PRO A 72 -4.11 4.32 1.35
N VAL A 73 -4.17 5.64 1.55
CA VAL A 73 -4.61 6.26 2.80
C VAL A 73 -5.59 7.43 2.61
N GLY A 74 -5.85 7.84 1.36
CA GLY A 74 -6.59 9.05 1.05
C GLY A 74 -8.12 8.94 1.19
N GLY A 75 -8.66 7.75 1.27
CA GLY A 75 -10.11 7.54 1.34
C GLY A 75 -10.85 7.90 0.06
N PHE A 76 -12.17 8.00 0.14
CA PHE A 76 -13.15 8.24 -0.92
C PHE A 76 -13.20 7.15 -1.99
N TYR A 77 -12.11 6.91 -2.72
CA TYR A 77 -12.00 5.84 -3.72
C TYR A 77 -11.38 4.57 -3.16
N THR A 78 -10.59 4.69 -2.13
CA THR A 78 -9.83 3.62 -1.48
C THR A 78 -10.11 3.60 0.03
N ILE A 79 -9.47 2.71 0.74
CA ILE A 79 -9.44 2.78 2.21
C ILE A 79 -8.87 4.12 2.67
N ASP A 80 -9.36 4.59 3.79
CA ASP A 80 -8.89 5.80 4.46
C ASP A 80 -7.76 5.49 5.48
N ALA A 81 -7.35 6.52 6.21
CA ALA A 81 -6.32 6.41 7.24
C ALA A 81 -6.64 5.33 8.31
N LYS A 82 -7.90 5.23 8.72
CA LYS A 82 -8.35 4.25 9.72
C LYS A 82 -8.32 2.83 9.16
N GLY A 83 -8.80 2.64 7.94
CA GLY A 83 -8.76 1.36 7.26
C GLY A 83 -7.32 0.89 7.00
N ALA A 84 -6.44 1.80 6.58
CA ALA A 84 -5.02 1.52 6.38
C ALA A 84 -4.34 1.08 7.68
N LYS A 85 -4.57 1.81 8.80
CA LYS A 85 -4.07 1.43 10.11
C LYS A 85 -4.52 0.03 10.51
N ALA A 86 -5.80 -0.30 10.35
CA ALA A 86 -6.34 -1.61 10.72
C ALA A 86 -5.68 -2.75 9.92
N ILE A 87 -5.38 -2.52 8.64
CA ILE A 87 -4.64 -3.49 7.80
C ILE A 87 -3.20 -3.65 8.30
N ILE A 88 -2.51 -2.53 8.57
CA ILE A 88 -1.12 -2.53 9.02
C ILE A 88 -0.97 -3.27 10.35
N GLU A 89 -1.87 -3.05 11.30
CA GLU A 89 -1.86 -3.74 12.60
C GLU A 89 -2.00 -5.26 12.47
N GLN A 90 -2.77 -5.73 11.49
CA GLN A 90 -2.93 -7.15 11.23
C GLN A 90 -1.79 -7.73 10.40
N ALA A 91 -1.36 -7.03 9.35
CA ALA A 91 -0.34 -7.50 8.42
C ALA A 91 1.10 -7.34 8.95
N ARG A 92 1.34 -6.42 9.88
CA ARG A 92 2.63 -6.19 10.57
C ARG A 92 3.82 -5.99 9.61
N PRO A 93 3.72 -5.12 8.60
CA PRO A 93 4.87 -4.80 7.77
C PRO A 93 5.95 -4.07 8.57
N LYS A 94 7.21 -4.18 8.17
CA LYS A 94 8.32 -3.44 8.81
C LYS A 94 8.31 -1.97 8.42
N CYS A 95 8.27 -1.70 7.13
CA CYS A 95 8.23 -0.36 6.55
C CYS A 95 6.91 -0.12 5.85
N VAL A 96 6.28 1.02 6.12
CA VAL A 96 5.01 1.42 5.50
C VAL A 96 5.20 2.70 4.73
N ILE A 97 4.83 2.69 3.45
CA ILE A 97 4.82 3.87 2.58
C ILE A 97 3.37 4.20 2.24
N PRO A 98 2.80 5.28 2.79
CA PRO A 98 1.48 5.74 2.41
C PRO A 98 1.49 6.24 0.96
N MET A 99 0.41 5.96 0.24
CA MET A 99 0.19 6.42 -1.13
C MET A 99 -1.27 6.81 -1.35
N HIS A 100 -1.61 7.28 -2.54
CA HIS A 100 -2.97 7.62 -2.94
C HIS A 100 -3.64 8.60 -1.96
N TYR A 101 -2.95 9.68 -1.64
CA TYR A 101 -3.44 10.79 -0.82
C TYR A 101 -3.33 12.11 -1.58
N LYS A 102 -4.04 13.12 -1.11
CA LYS A 102 -4.08 14.43 -1.74
C LYS A 102 -2.75 15.16 -1.62
N THR A 103 -2.24 15.62 -2.76
CA THR A 103 -1.09 16.51 -2.88
C THR A 103 -1.54 17.86 -3.43
N ALA A 104 -0.63 18.84 -3.51
CA ALA A 104 -0.94 20.18 -4.03
C ALA A 104 -1.55 20.18 -5.45
N HIS A 105 -1.18 19.19 -6.27
CA HIS A 105 -1.65 19.06 -7.66
C HIS A 105 -2.84 18.11 -7.84
N CYS A 106 -3.32 17.49 -6.75
CA CYS A 106 -4.43 16.55 -6.79
C CYS A 106 -5.77 17.27 -6.62
N THR A 107 -6.65 17.17 -7.61
CA THR A 107 -8.00 17.77 -7.60
C THR A 107 -9.09 16.82 -7.08
N TYR A 108 -8.76 15.55 -6.82
CA TYR A 108 -9.73 14.58 -6.32
C TYR A 108 -10.16 14.86 -4.88
N PRO A 109 -11.39 14.44 -4.49
CA PRO A 109 -11.95 14.69 -3.15
C PRO A 109 -11.41 13.68 -2.11
N ILE A 110 -10.12 13.43 -2.11
CA ILE A 110 -9.43 12.57 -1.15
C ILE A 110 -8.70 13.40 -0.10
N THR A 111 -8.35 12.81 1.03
CA THR A 111 -7.63 13.49 2.11
C THR A 111 -6.11 13.46 1.89
N GLY A 112 -5.40 14.37 2.55
CA GLY A 112 -3.95 14.38 2.63
C GLY A 112 -3.40 13.20 3.42
N VAL A 113 -2.09 13.20 3.66
CA VAL A 113 -1.41 12.16 4.43
C VAL A 113 -1.54 12.35 5.94
N GLU A 114 -1.87 13.56 6.40
CA GLU A 114 -1.86 13.95 7.82
C GLU A 114 -2.79 13.10 8.70
N PRO A 115 -4.02 12.75 8.29
CA PRO A 115 -4.87 11.88 9.10
C PRO A 115 -4.25 10.50 9.32
N PHE A 116 -3.54 9.97 8.32
CA PHE A 116 -2.82 8.70 8.45
C PHE A 116 -1.61 8.83 9.39
N LEU A 117 -0.80 9.87 9.26
CA LEU A 117 0.33 10.10 10.15
C LEU A 117 -0.12 10.23 11.60
N GLY A 118 -1.23 10.98 11.86
CA GLY A 118 -1.82 11.07 13.19
C GLY A 118 -2.30 9.72 13.72
N ALA A 119 -2.96 8.91 12.89
CA ALA A 119 -3.43 7.57 13.28
C ALA A 119 -2.27 6.62 13.63
N MET A 120 -1.13 6.79 12.99
CA MET A 120 0.09 5.97 13.20
C MET A 120 1.05 6.54 14.25
N GLY A 121 0.77 7.72 14.84
CA GLY A 121 1.70 8.40 15.74
C GLY A 121 3.00 8.83 15.05
N ALA A 122 2.91 9.19 13.77
CA ALA A 122 4.04 9.51 12.89
C ALA A 122 4.02 10.96 12.38
N GLU A 123 3.42 11.88 13.12
CA GLU A 123 3.21 13.28 12.70
C GLU A 123 4.52 14.05 12.45
N ASN A 124 5.61 13.59 13.06
CA ASN A 124 6.93 14.22 12.93
C ASN A 124 7.77 13.66 11.77
N VAL A 125 7.25 12.69 11.01
CA VAL A 125 7.95 12.10 9.87
C VAL A 125 8.07 13.14 8.76
N LYS A 126 9.29 13.35 8.27
CA LYS A 126 9.55 14.25 7.14
C LYS A 126 9.64 13.45 5.85
N PRO A 127 9.07 13.95 4.74
CA PRO A 127 9.20 13.31 3.45
C PRO A 127 10.67 13.17 3.02
N VAL A 128 10.96 12.06 2.32
CA VAL A 128 12.26 11.78 1.71
C VAL A 128 12.12 11.57 0.21
N ARG A 129 13.16 11.92 -0.55
CA ARG A 129 13.18 11.74 -2.01
C ARG A 129 13.54 10.34 -2.43
N GLU A 130 14.39 9.70 -1.64
CA GLU A 130 14.90 8.37 -1.90
C GLU A 130 14.83 7.53 -0.64
N LEU A 131 14.49 6.27 -0.80
CA LEU A 131 14.52 5.26 0.24
C LEU A 131 15.28 4.04 -0.27
N GLU A 132 16.41 3.76 0.35
CA GLU A 132 17.14 2.54 0.10
C GLU A 132 16.73 1.45 1.09
N VAL A 133 16.35 0.30 0.58
CA VAL A 133 15.97 -0.88 1.38
C VAL A 133 16.83 -2.05 0.95
N ARG A 134 17.46 -2.70 1.93
CA ARG A 134 18.30 -3.88 1.71
C ARG A 134 17.92 -5.00 2.67
N PRO A 135 18.13 -6.28 2.31
CA PRO A 135 18.01 -7.38 3.27
C PRO A 135 18.84 -7.10 4.53
N GLY A 136 18.22 -7.22 5.69
CA GLY A 136 18.86 -6.92 6.99
C GLY A 136 18.94 -5.44 7.34
N ASN A 137 18.54 -4.52 6.45
CA ASN A 137 18.51 -3.07 6.70
C ASN A 137 17.22 -2.45 6.14
N VAL A 138 16.10 -2.83 6.71
CA VAL A 138 14.77 -2.30 6.37
C VAL A 138 14.40 -1.24 7.41
N PRO A 139 14.08 0.00 7.01
CA PRO A 139 13.57 1.01 7.93
C PRO A 139 12.29 0.51 8.62
N GLU A 140 12.15 0.79 9.91
CA GLU A 140 10.94 0.44 10.65
C GLU A 140 9.99 1.63 10.74
N GLY A 141 8.69 1.37 10.59
CA GLY A 141 7.64 2.36 10.71
C GLY A 141 7.27 3.05 9.40
N VAL A 142 6.71 4.26 9.52
CA VAL A 142 6.19 5.02 8.38
C VAL A 142 7.29 5.83 7.71
N VAL A 143 7.39 5.69 6.38
CA VAL A 143 8.24 6.53 5.54
C VAL A 143 7.35 7.24 4.51
N VAL A 144 7.40 8.57 4.48
CA VAL A 144 6.67 9.37 3.49
C VAL A 144 7.62 9.70 2.34
N MET A 145 7.22 9.33 1.13
CA MET A 145 7.97 9.71 -0.08
C MET A 145 7.53 11.10 -0.55
N GLU A 146 8.48 11.95 -0.91
CA GLU A 146 8.20 13.26 -1.47
C GLU A 146 7.55 13.10 -2.85
N ALA A 147 6.42 13.78 -3.08
CA ALA A 147 5.79 13.82 -4.39
C ALA A 147 6.68 14.65 -5.34
N LEU A 148 7.09 14.06 -6.46
CA LEU A 148 7.83 14.77 -7.48
C LEU A 148 6.87 15.60 -8.33
N GLU A 149 7.12 16.89 -8.46
CA GLU A 149 6.29 17.83 -9.23
C GLU A 149 6.49 17.72 -10.76
N GLU A 150 7.44 16.89 -11.20
CA GLU A 150 7.92 16.86 -12.59
C GLU A 150 7.07 15.99 -13.54
N TRP A 151 5.90 15.54 -13.13
CA TRP A 151 4.99 14.75 -13.98
C TRP A 151 3.82 15.59 -14.55
N ALA A 152 4.00 16.88 -14.61
CA ALA A 152 3.03 17.76 -15.24
C ALA A 152 3.25 17.88 -16.74
#